data_89fb97dafe534189951bb5026d40cc9f
#
_entry.id   89fb97dafe534189951bb5026d40cc9f
#
_cell.length_a   1.000
_cell.length_b   1.000
_cell.length_c   1.000
_cell.angle_alpha   90.00
_cell.angle_beta   90.00
_cell.angle_gamma   90.00
#
_symmetry.space_group_name_H-M   'P 1'
#
loop_
_entity.id
_entity.type
_entity.pdbx_description
1 polymer ?
#
loop_
_entity_poly.entity_id
_entity_poly.type
_entity_poly.pdbx_seq_one_letter_code
_entity_poly.pdbx_strand_id
1 'polypeptide(L)'
;MRTLTEILPHKATSRLAAYKRDVQRALPDVEKMILFGSRARNQAHDDSDYDVAVVVRDLSDRGHVRRVLSHLAYDHILSGFFIRPIPLPSDYLEPSGRRPTELADDIVRDGVEIT
;
A
#
# COMPACT_ATOMS: atom_id res chain seq x y z
N MET A 1 -16.87 -1.43 8.33
CA MET A 1 -15.51 -1.26 7.75
C MET A 1 -15.40 -2.17 6.53
N ARG A 2 -14.88 -1.64 5.44
CA ARG A 2 -14.68 -2.42 4.22
C ARG A 2 -13.48 -3.34 4.36
N THR A 3 -13.54 -4.50 3.74
CA THR A 3 -12.40 -5.41 3.63
C THR A 3 -12.00 -5.56 2.17
N LEU A 4 -10.79 -6.04 1.92
CA LEU A 4 -10.32 -6.25 0.55
C LEU A 4 -11.21 -7.23 -0.22
N THR A 5 -11.69 -8.27 0.45
CA THR A 5 -12.54 -9.27 -0.20
C THR A 5 -13.89 -8.72 -0.66
N GLU A 6 -14.34 -7.63 -0.05
CA GLU A 6 -15.60 -6.97 -0.43
C GLU A 6 -15.43 -6.12 -1.69
N ILE A 7 -14.22 -5.62 -1.98
CA ILE A 7 -13.99 -4.65 -3.05
C ILE A 7 -13.11 -5.18 -4.18
N LEU A 8 -12.42 -6.30 -3.99
CA LEU A 8 -11.50 -6.85 -4.98
C LEU A 8 -11.79 -8.31 -5.27
N PRO A 9 -11.51 -8.77 -6.51
CA PRO A 9 -11.52 -10.20 -6.81
C PRO A 9 -10.53 -10.96 -5.94
N HIS A 10 -10.81 -12.23 -5.70
CA HIS A 10 -9.95 -13.09 -4.88
C HIS A 10 -8.50 -13.11 -5.36
N LYS A 11 -8.28 -13.13 -6.68
CA LYS A 11 -6.94 -13.15 -7.27
C LYS A 11 -6.14 -11.91 -6.87
N ALA A 12 -6.77 -10.73 -6.91
CA ALA A 12 -6.10 -9.49 -6.52
C ALA A 12 -5.81 -9.47 -5.03
N THR A 13 -6.77 -9.90 -4.21
CA THR A 13 -6.59 -9.98 -2.76
C THR A 13 -5.42 -10.91 -2.40
N SER A 14 -5.32 -12.06 -3.06
CA SER A 14 -4.24 -13.02 -2.83
C SER A 14 -2.88 -12.45 -3.21
N ARG A 15 -2.79 -11.70 -4.31
CA ARG A 15 -1.53 -11.06 -4.72
C ARG A 15 -1.10 -9.98 -3.75
N LEU A 16 -2.03 -9.16 -3.26
CA LEU A 16 -1.70 -8.14 -2.26
C LEU A 16 -1.25 -8.77 -0.95
N ALA A 17 -1.89 -9.85 -0.52
CA ALA A 17 -1.47 -10.58 0.68
C ALA A 17 -0.07 -11.17 0.52
N ALA A 18 0.24 -11.73 -0.65
CA ALA A 18 1.57 -12.26 -0.93
C ALA A 18 2.63 -11.16 -0.90
N TYR A 19 2.33 -10.03 -1.53
CA TYR A 19 3.23 -8.88 -1.52
C TYR A 19 3.48 -8.39 -0.09
N LYS A 20 2.44 -8.29 0.72
CA LYS A 20 2.57 -7.88 2.12
C LYS A 20 3.49 -8.81 2.90
N ARG A 21 3.33 -10.13 2.74
CA ARG A 21 4.19 -11.10 3.43
C ARG A 21 5.65 -10.91 3.05
N ASP A 22 5.94 -10.72 1.77
CA ASP A 22 7.30 -10.53 1.29
C ASP A 22 7.89 -9.23 1.82
N VAL A 23 7.10 -8.16 1.81
CA VAL A 23 7.54 -6.86 2.33
C VAL A 23 7.83 -6.93 3.82
N GLN A 24 6.95 -7.51 4.62
CA GLN A 24 7.14 -7.61 6.06
C GLN A 24 8.34 -8.49 6.43
N ARG A 25 8.61 -9.50 5.61
CA ARG A 25 9.77 -10.36 5.83
C ARG A 25 11.08 -9.62 5.53
N ALA A 26 11.10 -8.80 4.48
CA ALA A 26 12.27 -8.03 4.09
C ALA A 26 12.47 -6.77 4.91
N LEU A 27 11.38 -6.16 5.39
CA LEU A 27 11.39 -4.87 6.11
C LEU A 27 10.59 -5.03 7.41
N PRO A 28 11.26 -5.49 8.51
CA PRO A 28 10.55 -5.74 9.78
C PRO A 28 9.91 -4.51 10.41
N ASP A 29 10.34 -3.30 10.03
CA ASP A 29 9.77 -2.06 10.55
C ASP A 29 8.46 -1.67 9.88
N VAL A 30 7.98 -2.41 8.90
CA VAL A 30 6.68 -2.15 8.28
C VAL A 30 5.58 -2.51 9.29
N GLU A 31 4.77 -1.52 9.64
CA GLU A 31 3.69 -1.68 10.61
C GLU A 31 2.40 -2.13 9.95
N LYS A 32 2.05 -1.54 8.82
CA LYS A 32 0.84 -1.90 8.08
C LYS A 32 0.93 -1.45 6.63
N MET A 33 0.07 -2.02 5.82
CA MET A 33 -0.05 -1.67 4.39
C MET A 33 -1.52 -1.42 4.08
N ILE A 34 -1.79 -0.36 3.32
CA ILE A 34 -3.14 0.12 3.07
C ILE A 34 -3.33 0.31 1.56
N LEU A 35 -4.33 -0.36 1.00
CA LEU A 35 -4.76 -0.09 -0.37
C LEU A 35 -5.57 1.20 -0.40
N PHE A 36 -5.25 2.10 -1.32
CA PHE A 36 -6.00 3.34 -1.50
C PHE A 36 -6.11 3.67 -2.99
N GLY A 37 -6.61 4.85 -3.33
CA GLY A 37 -6.74 5.26 -4.72
C GLY A 37 -7.95 4.62 -5.41
N SER A 38 -7.91 4.56 -6.74
CA SER A 38 -9.07 4.14 -7.54
C SER A 38 -9.50 2.69 -7.27
N ARG A 39 -8.55 1.80 -7.00
CA ARG A 39 -8.88 0.40 -6.68
C ARG A 39 -9.66 0.29 -5.36
N ALA A 40 -9.34 1.13 -4.38
CA ALA A 40 -10.06 1.16 -3.11
C ALA A 40 -11.44 1.79 -3.25
N ARG A 41 -11.60 2.74 -4.18
CA ARG A 41 -12.88 3.41 -4.44
C ARG A 41 -13.79 2.66 -5.40
N ASN A 42 -13.35 1.53 -5.94
CA ASN A 42 -14.08 0.78 -6.97
C ASN A 42 -14.31 1.62 -8.23
N GLN A 43 -13.34 2.45 -8.61
CA GLN A 43 -13.37 3.31 -9.79
C GLN A 43 -12.23 2.99 -10.74
N ALA A 44 -11.65 1.80 -10.63
CA ALA A 44 -10.48 1.42 -11.39
C ALA A 44 -10.85 0.92 -12.78
N HIS A 45 -9.91 1.10 -13.70
CA HIS A 45 -9.90 0.46 -15.01
C HIS A 45 -8.98 -0.76 -14.96
N ASP A 46 -8.99 -1.58 -15.99
CA ASP A 46 -8.19 -2.81 -16.04
C ASP A 46 -6.69 -2.55 -15.88
N ASP A 47 -6.21 -1.38 -16.34
CA ASP A 47 -4.80 -0.99 -16.27
C ASP A 47 -4.49 -0.04 -15.10
N SER A 48 -5.43 0.16 -14.18
CA SER A 48 -5.18 1.01 -13.01
C SER A 48 -4.19 0.37 -12.06
N ASP A 49 -3.32 1.21 -11.46
CA ASP A 49 -2.37 0.77 -10.44
C ASP A 49 -3.09 0.41 -9.14
N TYR A 50 -2.49 -0.50 -8.40
CA TYR A 50 -2.87 -0.78 -7.01
C TYR A 50 -1.98 0.09 -6.13
N ASP A 51 -2.51 1.22 -5.68
CA ASP A 51 -1.77 2.15 -4.81
C ASP A 51 -1.74 1.61 -3.39
N VAL A 52 -0.54 1.37 -2.88
CA VAL A 52 -0.36 0.76 -1.55
C VAL A 52 0.50 1.69 -0.70
N ALA A 53 -0.09 2.22 0.38
CA ALA A 53 0.66 2.95 1.39
C ALA A 53 1.34 1.92 2.30
N VAL A 54 2.66 2.05 2.46
CA VAL A 54 3.45 1.18 3.31
C VAL A 54 3.93 2.01 4.49
N VAL A 55 3.32 1.79 5.65
CA VAL A 55 3.62 2.55 6.86
C VAL A 55 4.80 1.91 7.58
N VAL A 56 5.89 2.66 7.71
CA VAL A 56 7.17 2.16 8.22
C VAL A 56 7.54 2.91 9.49
N ARG A 57 7.87 2.17 10.55
CA ARG A 57 8.22 2.76 11.84
C ARG A 57 9.50 3.59 11.77
N ASP A 58 10.54 3.05 11.12
CA ASP A 58 11.79 3.75 10.90
C ASP A 58 12.01 3.95 9.41
N LEU A 59 11.83 5.18 8.96
CA LEU A 59 12.00 5.55 7.55
C LEU A 59 13.24 6.43 7.34
N SER A 60 14.25 6.28 8.21
CA SER A 60 15.49 7.05 8.11
C SER A 60 16.25 6.78 6.80
N ASP A 61 16.18 5.55 6.27
CA ASP A 61 16.74 5.22 4.96
C ASP A 61 15.63 4.97 3.95
N ARG A 62 14.95 6.04 3.57
CA ARG A 62 13.83 6.00 2.63
C ARG A 62 14.23 5.39 1.28
N GLY A 63 15.44 5.68 0.81
CA GLY A 63 15.94 5.15 -0.46
C GLY A 63 16.04 3.64 -0.47
N HIS A 64 16.57 3.07 0.61
CA HIS A 64 16.64 1.62 0.77
C HIS A 64 15.24 0.99 0.80
N VAL A 65 14.35 1.55 1.61
CA VAL A 65 12.98 1.06 1.72
C VAL A 65 12.30 1.06 0.35
N ARG A 66 12.43 2.18 -0.37
CA ARG A 66 11.83 2.32 -1.70
C ARG A 66 12.36 1.26 -2.68
N ARG A 67 13.67 1.00 -2.66
CA ARG A 67 14.27 -0.01 -3.53
C ARG A 67 13.75 -1.41 -3.23
N VAL A 68 13.63 -1.76 -1.95
CA VAL A 68 13.09 -3.07 -1.55
C VAL A 68 11.65 -3.21 -1.99
N LEU A 69 10.82 -2.19 -1.75
CA LEU A 69 9.40 -2.21 -2.13
C LEU A 69 9.23 -2.39 -3.63
N SER A 70 10.01 -1.66 -4.43
CA SER A 70 9.94 -1.76 -5.89
C SER A 70 10.45 -3.10 -6.39
N HIS A 71 11.53 -3.61 -5.81
CA HIS A 71 12.08 -4.92 -6.18
C HIS A 71 11.05 -6.03 -5.95
N LEU A 72 10.39 -6.02 -4.80
CA LEU A 72 9.39 -7.04 -4.47
C LEU A 72 8.11 -6.91 -5.30
N ALA A 73 7.80 -5.70 -5.78
CA ALA A 73 6.65 -5.49 -6.65
C ALA A 73 6.90 -5.94 -8.09
N TYR A 74 8.16 -6.07 -8.49
CA TYR A 74 8.55 -6.26 -9.89
C TYR A 74 7.93 -7.52 -10.52
N ASP A 75 7.97 -8.65 -9.83
CA ASP A 75 7.40 -9.90 -10.36
C ASP A 75 5.90 -9.78 -10.58
N HIS A 76 5.20 -9.08 -9.69
CA HIS A 76 3.77 -8.84 -9.86
C HIS A 76 3.51 -7.95 -11.08
N ILE A 77 4.32 -6.92 -11.26
CA ILE A 77 4.21 -6.01 -12.41
C ILE A 77 4.41 -6.77 -13.71
N LEU A 78 5.40 -7.66 -13.77
CA LEU A 78 5.65 -8.49 -14.95
C LEU A 78 4.46 -9.41 -15.26
N SER A 79 3.69 -9.78 -14.27
CA SER A 79 2.48 -10.59 -14.44
C SER A 79 1.24 -9.76 -14.76
N GLY A 80 1.39 -8.44 -14.93
CA GLY A 80 0.29 -7.55 -15.24
C GLY A 80 -0.45 -7.00 -14.04
N PHE A 81 0.07 -7.21 -12.83
CA PHE A 81 -0.53 -6.71 -11.59
C PHE A 81 0.30 -5.52 -11.07
N PHE A 82 -0.15 -4.31 -11.37
CA PHE A 82 0.64 -3.10 -11.19
C PHE A 82 0.51 -2.55 -9.78
N ILE A 83 1.43 -2.95 -8.90
CA ILE A 83 1.52 -2.43 -7.53
C ILE A 83 2.38 -1.18 -7.53
N ARG A 84 1.86 -0.09 -6.95
CA ARG A 84 2.61 1.16 -6.77
C ARG A 84 2.75 1.44 -5.27
N PRO A 85 3.84 1.02 -4.64
CA PRO A 85 4.05 1.21 -3.21
C PRO A 85 4.55 2.62 -2.90
N ILE A 86 4.05 3.20 -1.82
CA ILE A 86 4.46 4.52 -1.33
C ILE A 86 4.84 4.37 0.14
N PRO A 87 6.12 4.52 0.51
CA PRO A 87 6.52 4.43 1.91
C PRO A 87 6.16 5.71 2.66
N LEU A 88 5.59 5.55 3.85
CA LEU A 88 5.17 6.65 4.70
C LEU A 88 5.64 6.40 6.14
N PRO A 89 6.05 7.44 6.89
CA PRO A 89 6.38 7.28 8.29
C PRO A 89 5.12 7.00 9.13
N SER A 90 5.31 6.44 10.32
CA SER A 90 4.19 6.00 11.18
C SER A 90 3.21 7.11 11.54
N ASP A 91 3.70 8.34 11.69
CA ASP A 91 2.86 9.48 12.09
C ASP A 91 2.19 10.18 10.92
N TYR A 92 2.44 9.73 9.69
CA TYR A 92 1.93 10.43 8.50
C TYR A 92 0.41 10.52 8.46
N LEU A 93 -0.28 9.48 8.91
CA LEU A 93 -1.73 9.42 8.88
C LEU A 93 -2.39 9.88 10.17
N GLU A 94 -1.60 10.20 11.19
CA GLU A 94 -2.12 10.66 12.47
C GLU A 94 -2.57 12.12 12.37
N PRO A 95 -3.73 12.48 12.95
CA PRO A 95 -4.24 13.85 12.86
C PRO A 95 -3.45 14.84 13.67
N SER A 96 -2.76 14.41 14.74
CA SER A 96 -2.04 15.32 15.63
C SER A 96 -0.67 15.68 15.08
N GLY A 97 -0.32 16.97 15.10
CA GLY A 97 1.03 17.44 14.84
C GLY A 97 1.47 17.49 13.40
N ARG A 98 0.62 17.18 12.42
CA ARG A 98 0.98 17.25 11.01
C ARG A 98 0.02 18.11 10.21
N ARG A 99 0.52 18.62 9.10
CA ARG A 99 -0.33 19.31 8.15
C ARG A 99 -1.16 18.31 7.36
N PRO A 100 -2.46 18.59 7.15
CA PRO A 100 -3.26 17.77 6.24
C PRO A 100 -2.65 17.81 4.85
N THR A 101 -2.58 16.66 4.18
CA THR A 101 -2.17 16.57 2.79
C THR A 101 -3.27 15.84 2.03
N GLU A 102 -3.34 16.11 0.73
CA GLU A 102 -4.31 15.44 -0.12
C GLU A 102 -4.11 13.92 -0.09
N LEU A 103 -2.86 13.47 -0.11
CA LEU A 103 -2.54 12.05 -0.05
C LEU A 103 -3.01 11.42 1.27
N ALA A 104 -2.73 12.08 2.40
CA ALA A 104 -3.16 11.58 3.71
C ALA A 104 -4.67 11.51 3.80
N ASP A 105 -5.36 12.55 3.31
CA ASP A 105 -6.82 12.59 3.32
C ASP A 105 -7.41 11.46 2.46
N ASP A 106 -6.84 11.21 1.29
CA ASP A 106 -7.28 10.12 0.41
C ASP A 106 -7.12 8.76 1.09
N ILE A 107 -5.99 8.53 1.75
CA ILE A 107 -5.72 7.27 2.43
C ILE A 107 -6.68 7.07 3.60
N VAL A 108 -6.90 8.12 4.41
CA VAL A 108 -7.80 8.01 5.57
C VAL A 108 -9.24 7.78 5.12
N ARG A 109 -9.69 8.47 4.07
CA ARG A 109 -11.06 8.37 3.59
C ARG A 109 -11.34 7.03 2.90
N ASP A 110 -10.44 6.60 2.01
CA ASP A 110 -10.70 5.50 1.09
C ASP A 110 -9.90 4.23 1.41
N GLY A 111 -8.90 4.32 2.28
CA GLY A 111 -7.96 3.24 2.53
C GLY A 111 -8.59 1.99 3.13
N VAL A 112 -8.11 0.84 2.67
CA VAL A 112 -8.50 -0.47 3.20
C VAL A 112 -7.23 -1.23 3.55
N GLU A 113 -7.10 -1.64 4.79
CA GLU A 113 -5.89 -2.33 5.24
C GLU A 113 -5.75 -3.69 4.56
N ILE A 114 -4.54 -3.99 4.14
CA ILE A 114 -4.19 -5.29 3.58
C ILE A 114 -3.86 -6.22 4.74
N THR A 115 -4.64 -7.26 4.91
CA THR A 115 -4.51 -8.22 6.03
C THR A 115 -3.92 -9.55 5.60
#